data_03338efe17a49b332433d2a1eed0673c
#
_entry.id   03338efe17a49b332433d2a1eed0673c
#
_cell.length_a   1.000
_cell.length_b   1.000
_cell.length_c   1.000
_cell.angle_alpha   90.00
_cell.angle_beta   90.00
_cell.angle_gamma   90.00
#
_symmetry.space_group_name_H-M   'P 1'
#
loop_
_entity.id
_entity.type
_entity.pdbx_description
1 polymer ?
#
loop_
_entity_poly.entity_id
_entity_poly.type
_entity_poly.pdbx_seq_one_letter_code
_entity_poly.pdbx_strand_id
1 'polypeptide(L)'
;MNVSKFKHGSSHPSKALLLASGLLMVSISSSAQEVEKSSRAGTGVYEAVISSKDGHIYVTGAGSRLNPGGAIYKINPSDLSIVDSISLKENPPFGIGINNKTQVVYTTNTRTNSVSAVDLKTGKLVATITNGAENSHTREVLVDEDNNLVYISDVGDPSNIWVVDGQTNKFLHAIGNLGKTATGMTFVNGKDKIYLTVIGDNSVYVVDTKSKKVEKTFPSGGDQPVNITSDGQRLFVANQKSGTVTVLDSNGKLIKSIPTGAGAIGIAYDAVKNRLYSANRQTGTTTIIDAKTYEVIGDAHTGSHPNHVKVDPNSGTAFVINKAKGGRPVEGQPVVVDTNGDTITKLN
;
A
#
# COMPACT_ATOMS: atom_id res chain seq x y z
N MET A 1 -26.77 45.92 -80.44
CA MET A 1 -25.73 46.27 -81.46
C MET A 1 -24.38 46.01 -80.78
N ASN A 2 -23.54 45.26 -81.55
CA ASN A 2 -22.11 44.97 -81.37
C ASN A 2 -21.69 44.14 -80.15
N VAL A 3 -21.37 42.90 -80.29
CA VAL A 3 -20.39 42.10 -81.04
C VAL A 3 -18.96 42.20 -80.46
N SER A 4 -18.46 41.05 -80.01
CA SER A 4 -17.10 40.49 -80.10
C SER A 4 -16.10 40.95 -79.02
N LYS A 5 -15.22 40.13 -78.48
CA LYS A 5 -14.37 39.07 -79.06
C LYS A 5 -13.76 38.19 -78.00
N PHE A 6 -13.62 36.92 -78.32
CA PHE A 6 -12.81 35.92 -77.57
C PHE A 6 -11.32 36.31 -77.50
N LYS A 7 -10.69 35.97 -76.34
CA LYS A 7 -9.27 35.58 -76.37
C LYS A 7 -9.02 34.42 -75.40
N HIS A 8 -8.45 33.38 -75.97
CA HIS A 8 -7.89 32.22 -75.32
C HIS A 8 -6.73 32.62 -74.39
N GLY A 9 -6.65 32.04 -73.20
CA GLY A 9 -5.49 32.09 -72.29
C GLY A 9 -5.26 30.71 -71.69
N SER A 10 -4.13 30.15 -72.04
CA SER A 10 -3.64 28.81 -71.76
C SER A 10 -3.66 28.42 -70.28
N SER A 11 -4.18 27.25 -70.06
CA SER A 11 -4.10 26.56 -68.75
C SER A 11 -2.73 25.95 -68.53
N HIS A 12 -2.09 26.31 -67.40
CA HIS A 12 -0.95 25.58 -66.86
C HIS A 12 -1.45 24.72 -65.72
N PRO A 13 -1.12 23.42 -65.61
CA PRO A 13 -1.50 22.60 -64.49
C PRO A 13 -0.54 22.85 -63.32
N SER A 14 -1.07 23.39 -62.27
CA SER A 14 -0.35 23.45 -60.97
C SER A 14 -0.24 22.04 -60.36
N LYS A 15 0.98 21.54 -60.24
CA LYS A 15 1.30 20.31 -59.50
C LYS A 15 1.06 20.57 -58.02
N ALA A 16 -0.02 20.04 -57.49
CA ALA A 16 -0.23 19.96 -56.05
C ALA A 16 0.69 18.89 -55.50
N LEU A 17 1.67 19.30 -54.68
CA LEU A 17 2.54 18.42 -53.93
C LEU A 17 1.79 17.96 -52.69
N LEU A 18 1.23 16.73 -52.68
CA LEU A 18 0.69 16.09 -51.47
C LEU A 18 1.86 15.69 -50.55
N LEU A 19 2.06 16.47 -49.49
CA LEU A 19 2.86 16.03 -48.34
C LEU A 19 2.04 15.01 -47.56
N ALA A 20 2.32 13.73 -47.75
CA ALA A 20 1.84 12.67 -46.87
C ALA A 20 2.64 12.72 -45.54
N SER A 21 2.09 13.38 -44.53
CA SER A 21 2.61 13.28 -43.17
C SER A 21 2.26 11.89 -42.64
N GLY A 22 3.20 10.96 -42.74
CA GLY A 22 3.11 9.66 -42.10
C GLY A 22 3.14 9.83 -40.58
N LEU A 23 2.00 9.73 -39.93
CA LEU A 23 1.89 9.57 -38.49
C LEU A 23 2.46 8.17 -38.18
N LEU A 24 3.71 8.11 -37.70
CA LEU A 24 4.25 6.89 -37.10
C LEU A 24 3.49 6.65 -35.77
N MET A 25 2.46 5.83 -35.81
CA MET A 25 1.89 5.26 -34.62
C MET A 25 2.91 4.28 -34.03
N VAL A 26 3.71 4.75 -33.08
CA VAL A 26 4.46 3.85 -32.19
C VAL A 26 3.43 3.17 -31.32
N SER A 27 3.04 1.94 -31.66
CA SER A 27 2.31 1.06 -30.79
C SER A 27 3.25 0.68 -29.66
N ILE A 28 3.14 1.38 -28.52
CA ILE A 28 3.74 0.95 -27.28
C ILE A 28 2.96 -0.31 -26.88
N SER A 29 3.51 -1.47 -27.18
CA SER A 29 3.06 -2.72 -26.59
C SER A 29 3.40 -2.64 -25.11
N SER A 30 2.47 -2.15 -24.30
CA SER A 30 2.51 -2.37 -22.87
C SER A 30 2.41 -3.89 -22.69
N SER A 31 3.52 -4.54 -22.36
CA SER A 31 3.46 -5.91 -21.87
C SER A 31 2.69 -5.83 -20.56
N ALA A 32 1.41 -6.20 -20.60
CA ALA A 32 0.63 -6.37 -19.39
C ALA A 32 1.44 -7.31 -18.48
N GLN A 33 1.87 -6.82 -17.33
CA GLN A 33 2.55 -7.67 -16.36
C GLN A 33 1.52 -8.70 -15.90
N GLU A 34 1.76 -9.96 -16.25
CA GLU A 34 0.82 -11.02 -15.97
C GLU A 34 0.84 -11.37 -14.48
N VAL A 35 -0.35 -11.58 -13.94
CA VAL A 35 -0.51 -12.27 -12.65
C VAL A 35 0.09 -13.66 -12.79
N GLU A 36 1.17 -13.94 -12.07
CA GLU A 36 1.79 -15.26 -12.12
C GLU A 36 0.91 -16.32 -11.44
N LYS A 37 0.40 -15.96 -10.26
CA LYS A 37 -0.43 -16.84 -9.45
C LYS A 37 -1.28 -16.08 -8.45
N SER A 38 -2.47 -16.58 -8.16
CA SER A 38 -3.30 -16.14 -7.05
C SER A 38 -3.79 -17.36 -6.26
N SER A 39 -3.83 -17.25 -4.95
CA SER A 39 -4.26 -18.32 -4.06
C SER A 39 -4.98 -17.74 -2.83
N ARG A 40 -5.79 -18.56 -2.19
CA ARG A 40 -6.42 -18.19 -0.94
C ARG A 40 -5.38 -18.02 0.16
N ALA A 41 -5.49 -16.93 0.94
CA ALA A 41 -4.49 -16.55 1.96
C ALA A 41 -5.05 -16.60 3.40
N GLY A 42 -6.33 -16.94 3.58
CA GLY A 42 -6.93 -17.00 4.90
C GLY A 42 -8.37 -16.48 4.93
N THR A 43 -8.78 -15.86 6.04
CA THR A 43 -10.10 -15.25 6.20
C THR A 43 -9.96 -13.83 6.75
N GLY A 44 -10.52 -12.86 6.02
CA GLY A 44 -10.46 -11.46 6.39
C GLY A 44 -9.04 -10.90 6.31
N VAL A 45 -8.27 -11.29 5.28
CA VAL A 45 -6.87 -10.90 5.11
C VAL A 45 -6.70 -9.39 4.98
N TYR A 46 -5.56 -8.87 5.46
CA TYR A 46 -5.37 -7.42 5.54
C TYR A 46 -4.01 -6.93 5.05
N GLU A 47 -2.92 -7.34 5.69
CA GLU A 47 -1.55 -6.95 5.36
C GLU A 47 -0.58 -8.13 5.44
N ALA A 48 0.63 -7.93 4.95
CA ALA A 48 1.67 -8.95 4.95
C ALA A 48 3.06 -8.40 5.23
N VAL A 49 3.90 -9.25 5.82
CA VAL A 49 5.36 -9.07 5.90
C VAL A 49 6.07 -10.30 5.38
N ILE A 50 7.34 -10.14 5.00
CA ILE A 50 8.22 -11.24 4.58
C ILE A 50 9.32 -11.36 5.63
N SER A 51 9.49 -12.56 6.16
CA SER A 51 10.60 -12.86 7.08
C SER A 51 11.88 -13.11 6.27
N SER A 52 12.90 -12.30 6.50
CA SER A 52 14.21 -12.50 5.87
C SER A 52 14.92 -13.76 6.38
N LYS A 53 14.45 -14.35 7.48
CA LYS A 53 15.06 -15.52 8.13
C LYS A 53 14.66 -16.82 7.47
N ASP A 54 13.37 -17.00 7.18
CA ASP A 54 12.81 -18.25 6.63
C ASP A 54 12.17 -18.06 5.24
N GLY A 55 12.16 -16.82 4.72
CA GLY A 55 11.64 -16.49 3.40
C GLY A 55 10.12 -16.56 3.26
N HIS A 56 9.37 -16.91 4.31
CA HIS A 56 7.92 -17.01 4.24
C HIS A 56 7.23 -15.65 4.35
N ILE A 57 6.03 -15.59 3.79
CA ILE A 57 5.12 -14.46 3.90
C ILE A 57 4.19 -14.72 5.08
N TYR A 58 4.05 -13.73 5.95
CA TYR A 58 3.13 -13.75 7.08
C TYR A 58 2.00 -12.76 6.82
N VAL A 59 0.78 -13.29 6.67
CA VAL A 59 -0.42 -12.51 6.31
C VAL A 59 -1.37 -12.44 7.50
N THR A 60 -1.79 -11.25 7.89
CA THR A 60 -2.83 -11.07 8.90
C THR A 60 -4.20 -11.34 8.32
N GLY A 61 -5.05 -12.01 9.10
CA GLY A 61 -6.46 -12.19 8.82
C GLY A 61 -7.30 -11.93 10.06
N ALA A 62 -8.14 -10.90 9.99
CA ALA A 62 -8.99 -10.46 11.09
C ALA A 62 -10.33 -11.21 11.19
N GLY A 63 -10.46 -12.31 10.43
CA GLY A 63 -11.72 -13.01 10.31
C GLY A 63 -12.81 -12.21 9.58
N SER A 64 -13.99 -12.77 9.53
CA SER A 64 -15.17 -12.11 8.97
C SER A 64 -16.31 -12.11 9.99
N ARG A 65 -17.44 -11.47 9.66
CA ARG A 65 -18.64 -11.53 10.52
C ARG A 65 -19.22 -12.94 10.60
N LEU A 66 -19.06 -13.71 9.53
CA LEU A 66 -19.55 -15.10 9.46
C LEU A 66 -18.59 -16.09 10.10
N ASN A 67 -17.28 -15.80 10.00
CA ASN A 67 -16.20 -16.58 10.59
C ASN A 67 -15.38 -15.66 11.49
N PRO A 68 -15.88 -15.34 12.70
CA PRO A 68 -15.15 -14.50 13.64
C PRO A 68 -13.88 -15.21 14.10
N GLY A 69 -12.86 -14.43 14.37
CA GLY A 69 -11.56 -14.92 14.80
C GLY A 69 -10.45 -14.08 14.21
N GLY A 70 -9.23 -14.54 14.34
CA GLY A 70 -8.06 -13.90 13.79
C GLY A 70 -6.87 -14.84 13.78
N ALA A 71 -6.01 -14.69 12.79
CA ALA A 71 -4.78 -15.47 12.68
C ALA A 71 -3.71 -14.71 11.91
N ILE A 72 -2.46 -15.13 12.08
CA ILE A 72 -1.38 -14.86 11.14
C ILE A 72 -1.17 -16.13 10.34
N TYR A 73 -1.36 -16.06 9.02
CA TYR A 73 -1.14 -17.20 8.12
C TYR A 73 0.29 -17.16 7.58
N LYS A 74 0.99 -18.29 7.70
CA LYS A 74 2.33 -18.47 7.12
C LYS A 74 2.18 -19.08 5.72
N ILE A 75 2.69 -18.37 4.71
CA ILE A 75 2.50 -18.70 3.30
C ILE A 75 3.86 -18.94 2.63
N ASN A 76 3.94 -20.01 1.85
CA ASN A 76 5.09 -20.30 1.02
C ASN A 76 5.10 -19.38 -0.21
N PRO A 77 6.15 -18.55 -0.46
CA PRO A 77 6.17 -17.60 -1.56
C PRO A 77 6.27 -18.23 -2.95
N SER A 78 6.67 -19.51 -3.05
CA SER A 78 6.82 -20.19 -4.35
C SER A 78 5.48 -20.64 -4.93
N ASP A 79 4.62 -21.23 -4.10
CA ASP A 79 3.35 -21.81 -4.54
C ASP A 79 2.11 -21.17 -3.90
N LEU A 80 2.30 -20.19 -3.01
CA LEU A 80 1.26 -19.48 -2.27
C LEU A 80 0.38 -20.39 -1.40
N SER A 81 0.86 -21.59 -1.02
CA SER A 81 0.17 -22.45 -0.08
C SER A 81 0.30 -21.95 1.36
N ILE A 82 -0.77 -22.08 2.14
CA ILE A 82 -0.72 -21.85 3.60
C ILE A 82 -0.04 -23.07 4.20
N VAL A 83 1.12 -22.86 4.83
CA VAL A 83 1.91 -23.94 5.46
C VAL A 83 1.70 -24.02 6.97
N ASP A 84 1.25 -22.93 7.60
CA ASP A 84 0.97 -22.87 9.02
C ASP A 84 0.09 -21.66 9.36
N SER A 85 -0.45 -21.61 10.59
CA SER A 85 -1.17 -20.45 11.10
C SER A 85 -1.02 -20.28 12.61
N ILE A 86 -0.92 -19.03 13.05
CA ILE A 86 -0.84 -18.64 14.48
C ILE A 86 -2.17 -18.00 14.86
N SER A 87 -2.92 -18.65 15.75
CA SER A 87 -4.23 -18.13 16.17
C SER A 87 -4.09 -16.90 17.08
N LEU A 88 -4.82 -15.84 16.70
CA LEU A 88 -5.00 -14.61 17.49
C LEU A 88 -6.49 -14.29 17.64
N LYS A 89 -7.29 -15.32 17.93
CA LYS A 89 -8.76 -15.24 17.98
C LYS A 89 -9.28 -14.11 18.86
N GLU A 90 -8.67 -13.90 20.02
CA GLU A 90 -9.09 -12.87 20.99
C GLU A 90 -8.67 -11.46 20.57
N ASN A 91 -7.63 -11.35 19.74
CA ASN A 91 -7.07 -10.09 19.24
C ASN A 91 -6.90 -10.15 17.71
N PRO A 92 -7.99 -10.08 16.92
CA PRO A 92 -7.94 -10.25 15.48
C PRO A 92 -7.01 -9.23 14.82
N PRO A 93 -5.95 -9.71 14.09
CA PRO A 93 -4.89 -8.85 13.57
C PRO A 93 -5.27 -8.17 12.25
N PHE A 94 -4.87 -6.91 12.10
CA PHE A 94 -5.03 -6.10 10.89
C PHE A 94 -3.67 -5.73 10.30
N GLY A 95 -3.06 -4.62 10.74
CA GLY A 95 -1.71 -4.24 10.32
C GLY A 95 -0.65 -5.19 10.86
N ILE A 96 0.51 -5.25 10.20
CA ILE A 96 1.62 -6.13 10.62
C ILE A 96 2.98 -5.51 10.31
N GLY A 97 3.90 -5.62 11.25
CA GLY A 97 5.32 -5.32 11.10
C GLY A 97 6.19 -6.44 11.65
N ILE A 98 7.37 -6.63 11.09
CA ILE A 98 8.32 -7.65 11.53
C ILE A 98 9.62 -7.00 11.98
N ASN A 99 10.18 -7.48 13.10
CA ASN A 99 11.56 -7.31 13.46
C ASN A 99 12.33 -8.57 13.05
N ASN A 100 13.06 -8.51 11.96
CA ASN A 100 13.80 -9.65 11.44
C ASN A 100 14.99 -10.05 12.32
N LYS A 101 15.56 -9.11 13.10
CA LYS A 101 16.66 -9.42 14.04
C LYS A 101 16.19 -10.30 15.19
N THR A 102 15.03 -9.99 15.77
CA THR A 102 14.48 -10.72 16.92
C THR A 102 13.53 -11.86 16.49
N GLN A 103 13.01 -11.83 15.26
CA GLN A 103 11.96 -12.71 14.74
C GLN A 103 10.63 -12.57 15.49
N VAL A 104 10.29 -11.33 15.86
CA VAL A 104 9.01 -10.97 16.44
C VAL A 104 8.21 -10.20 15.41
N VAL A 105 6.96 -10.60 15.20
CA VAL A 105 5.97 -9.80 14.47
C VAL A 105 5.07 -9.07 15.44
N TYR A 106 4.73 -7.85 15.07
CA TYR A 106 3.78 -7.00 15.78
C TYR A 106 2.55 -6.81 14.92
N THR A 107 1.36 -7.04 15.47
CA THR A 107 0.11 -6.82 14.75
C THR A 107 -0.75 -5.81 15.47
N THR A 108 -1.41 -4.96 14.71
CA THR A 108 -2.44 -4.07 15.25
C THR A 108 -3.77 -4.80 15.36
N ASN A 109 -4.42 -4.68 16.50
CA ASN A 109 -5.70 -5.31 16.78
C ASN A 109 -6.76 -4.21 16.92
N THR A 110 -7.18 -3.67 15.79
CA THR A 110 -8.06 -2.49 15.71
C THR A 110 -9.37 -2.64 16.50
N ARG A 111 -9.89 -3.87 16.59
CA ARG A 111 -11.16 -4.14 17.31
C ARG A 111 -11.02 -4.21 18.83
N THR A 112 -9.81 -4.47 19.32
CA THR A 112 -9.52 -4.62 20.77
C THR A 112 -8.55 -3.54 21.27
N ASN A 113 -8.25 -2.53 20.45
CA ASN A 113 -7.40 -1.37 20.80
C ASN A 113 -6.05 -1.79 21.40
N SER A 114 -5.42 -2.79 20.78
CA SER A 114 -4.19 -3.39 21.29
C SER A 114 -3.21 -3.71 20.15
N VAL A 115 -2.02 -4.15 20.55
CA VAL A 115 -0.99 -4.68 19.66
C VAL A 115 -0.57 -6.04 20.18
N SER A 116 -0.51 -7.05 19.33
CA SER A 116 0.05 -8.36 19.66
C SER A 116 1.50 -8.45 19.25
N ALA A 117 2.37 -8.93 20.12
CA ALA A 117 3.73 -9.34 19.79
C ALA A 117 3.78 -10.88 19.73
N VAL A 118 4.22 -11.42 18.61
CA VAL A 118 4.26 -12.87 18.33
C VAL A 118 5.67 -13.28 17.98
N ASP A 119 6.22 -14.23 18.71
CA ASP A 119 7.52 -14.85 18.38
C ASP A 119 7.33 -15.88 17.29
N LEU A 120 7.92 -15.65 16.11
CA LEU A 120 7.83 -16.53 14.95
C LEU A 120 8.59 -17.87 15.12
N LYS A 121 9.57 -17.94 16.03
CA LYS A 121 10.33 -19.17 16.28
C LYS A 121 9.47 -20.20 17.00
N THR A 122 8.61 -19.71 17.91
CA THR A 122 7.77 -20.57 18.74
C THR A 122 6.30 -20.59 18.33
N GLY A 123 5.89 -19.65 17.44
CA GLY A 123 4.50 -19.47 17.04
C GLY A 123 3.61 -18.95 18.19
N LYS A 124 4.18 -18.35 19.24
CA LYS A 124 3.42 -17.95 20.44
C LYS A 124 3.23 -16.45 20.55
N LEU A 125 2.04 -16.05 20.98
CA LEU A 125 1.78 -14.71 21.48
C LEU A 125 2.62 -14.48 22.75
N VAL A 126 3.54 -13.50 22.70
CA VAL A 126 4.43 -13.19 23.84
C VAL A 126 3.97 -11.97 24.62
N ALA A 127 3.20 -11.08 24.00
CA ALA A 127 2.57 -9.94 24.69
C ALA A 127 1.33 -9.44 23.96
N THR A 128 0.37 -8.93 24.74
CA THR A 128 -0.69 -8.03 24.27
C THR A 128 -0.42 -6.66 24.89
N ILE A 129 -0.22 -5.65 24.05
CA ILE A 129 0.26 -4.32 24.42
C ILE A 129 -0.88 -3.34 24.27
N THR A 130 -1.12 -2.53 25.29
CA THR A 130 -2.10 -1.42 25.27
C THR A 130 -1.45 -0.15 25.78
N ASN A 131 -1.99 1.01 25.41
CA ASN A 131 -1.59 2.30 25.98
C ASN A 131 -2.43 2.73 27.18
N GLY A 132 -3.41 1.90 27.59
CA GLY A 132 -4.33 2.19 28.68
C GLY A 132 -5.49 3.12 28.32
N ALA A 133 -5.59 3.61 27.08
CA ALA A 133 -6.70 4.45 26.62
C ALA A 133 -7.87 3.60 26.09
N GLU A 134 -9.10 4.00 26.42
CA GLU A 134 -10.31 3.28 25.98
C GLU A 134 -10.62 3.45 24.47
N ASN A 135 -10.21 4.57 23.87
CA ASN A 135 -10.58 4.98 22.52
C ASN A 135 -9.42 4.92 21.52
N SER A 136 -8.55 3.93 21.65
CA SER A 136 -7.49 3.71 20.68
C SER A 136 -8.02 3.00 19.43
N HIS A 137 -7.36 3.23 18.28
CA HIS A 137 -7.69 2.58 17.03
C HIS A 137 -6.39 2.29 16.27
N THR A 138 -5.67 1.27 16.71
CA THR A 138 -4.36 0.89 16.14
C THR A 138 -4.48 0.45 14.69
N ARG A 139 -3.54 0.89 13.81
CA ARG A 139 -3.66 0.67 12.37
C ARG A 139 -2.41 0.10 11.71
N GLU A 140 -1.33 0.88 11.58
CA GLU A 140 -0.11 0.51 10.88
C GLU A 140 1.02 0.21 11.87
N VAL A 141 1.98 -0.61 11.44
CA VAL A 141 3.18 -0.96 12.21
C VAL A 141 4.42 -0.60 11.42
N LEU A 142 5.28 0.24 12.00
CA LEU A 142 6.60 0.55 11.47
C LEU A 142 7.68 0.10 12.46
N VAL A 143 8.58 -0.77 12.04
CA VAL A 143 9.63 -1.34 12.90
C VAL A 143 10.97 -0.68 12.64
N ASP A 144 11.62 -0.21 13.69
CA ASP A 144 13.02 0.16 13.71
C ASP A 144 13.83 -0.99 14.30
N GLU A 145 14.39 -1.81 13.43
CA GLU A 145 15.18 -2.98 13.83
C GLU A 145 16.51 -2.61 14.45
N ASP A 146 17.03 -1.41 14.17
CA ASP A 146 18.35 -0.98 14.66
C ASP A 146 18.29 -0.56 16.12
N ASN A 147 17.23 0.16 16.48
CA ASN A 147 16.98 0.61 17.86
C ASN A 147 16.03 -0.33 18.61
N ASN A 148 15.52 -1.38 17.96
CA ASN A 148 14.52 -2.31 18.50
C ASN A 148 13.28 -1.58 19.04
N LEU A 149 12.78 -0.61 18.28
CA LEU A 149 11.58 0.15 18.56
C LEU A 149 10.48 -0.18 17.55
N VAL A 150 9.24 -0.17 18.01
CA VAL A 150 8.07 -0.39 17.16
C VAL A 150 7.14 0.81 17.28
N TYR A 151 6.81 1.39 16.15
CA TYR A 151 5.92 2.53 16.02
C TYR A 151 4.56 2.04 15.50
N ILE A 152 3.49 2.42 16.19
CA ILE A 152 2.13 2.01 15.84
C ILE A 152 1.30 3.27 15.61
N SER A 153 0.71 3.43 14.44
CA SER A 153 -0.25 4.51 14.24
C SER A 153 -1.57 4.20 14.94
N ASP A 154 -2.08 5.18 15.66
CA ASP A 154 -3.38 5.16 16.30
C ASP A 154 -4.23 6.27 15.66
N VAL A 155 -5.25 5.85 14.90
CA VAL A 155 -6.03 6.75 14.03
C VAL A 155 -7.15 7.48 14.76
N GLY A 156 -7.07 7.59 16.08
CA GLY A 156 -8.00 8.38 16.90
C GLY A 156 -8.08 9.86 16.48
N ASP A 157 -8.87 10.63 17.18
CA ASP A 157 -9.02 12.07 17.02
C ASP A 157 -8.79 12.79 18.35
N PRO A 158 -7.61 13.41 18.59
CA PRO A 158 -6.44 13.46 17.71
C PRO A 158 -5.70 12.13 17.60
N SER A 159 -5.06 11.91 16.44
CA SER A 159 -4.22 10.74 16.21
C SER A 159 -2.91 10.81 16.98
N ASN A 160 -2.30 9.66 17.21
CA ASN A 160 -0.99 9.56 17.84
C ASN A 160 -0.19 8.36 17.28
N ILE A 161 1.10 8.29 17.60
CA ILE A 161 1.95 7.13 17.37
C ILE A 161 2.31 6.55 18.73
N TRP A 162 2.02 5.26 18.95
CA TRP A 162 2.59 4.55 20.08
C TRP A 162 4.03 4.17 19.80
N VAL A 163 4.87 4.26 20.81
CA VAL A 163 6.23 3.74 20.77
C VAL A 163 6.30 2.56 21.72
N VAL A 164 6.72 1.42 21.19
CA VAL A 164 6.85 0.15 21.90
C VAL A 164 8.30 -0.26 21.92
N ASP A 165 8.78 -0.68 23.08
CA ASP A 165 10.10 -1.29 23.26
C ASP A 165 10.06 -2.74 22.79
N GLY A 166 10.81 -3.06 21.73
CA GLY A 166 10.86 -4.41 21.15
C GLY A 166 11.63 -5.43 22.02
N GLN A 167 12.39 -5.01 23.02
CA GLN A 167 13.08 -5.91 23.93
C GLN A 167 12.12 -6.44 25.02
N THR A 168 11.30 -5.55 25.56
CA THR A 168 10.37 -5.87 26.66
C THR A 168 8.94 -6.10 26.20
N ASN A 169 8.63 -5.75 24.95
CA ASN A 169 7.28 -5.74 24.36
C ASN A 169 6.29 -4.90 25.19
N LYS A 170 6.73 -3.72 25.66
CA LYS A 170 5.92 -2.81 26.47
C LYS A 170 5.74 -1.48 25.78
N PHE A 171 4.56 -0.90 25.94
CA PHE A 171 4.30 0.51 25.59
C PHE A 171 5.21 1.42 26.41
N LEU A 172 5.92 2.34 25.72
CA LEU A 172 6.80 3.34 26.35
C LEU A 172 6.08 4.68 26.51
N HIS A 173 5.58 5.22 25.43
CA HIS A 173 4.89 6.50 25.36
C HIS A 173 4.17 6.66 24.02
N ALA A 174 3.33 7.70 23.92
CA ALA A 174 2.74 8.13 22.67
C ALA A 174 3.34 9.46 22.20
N ILE A 175 3.41 9.65 20.88
CA ILE A 175 3.68 10.93 20.22
C ILE A 175 2.35 11.43 19.71
N GLY A 176 1.82 12.48 20.30
CA GLY A 176 0.48 12.99 20.04
C GLY A 176 0.41 14.19 19.10
N ASN A 177 -0.82 14.72 18.95
CA ASN A 177 -1.14 15.89 18.12
C ASN A 177 -0.82 15.71 16.62
N LEU A 178 -1.14 14.54 16.08
CA LEU A 178 -0.82 14.16 14.71
C LEU A 178 -2.00 14.36 13.73
N GLY A 179 -2.85 15.33 14.00
CA GLY A 179 -4.03 15.58 13.17
C GLY A 179 -5.10 14.50 13.32
N LYS A 180 -5.93 14.33 12.30
CA LYS A 180 -7.05 13.39 12.31
C LYS A 180 -6.82 12.25 11.32
N THR A 181 -6.93 11.03 11.80
CA THR A 181 -6.79 9.82 10.99
C THR A 181 -5.38 9.71 10.36
N ALA A 182 -4.37 9.68 11.22
CA ALA A 182 -3.00 9.40 10.84
C ALA A 182 -2.81 7.90 10.61
N THR A 183 -2.25 7.50 9.45
CA THR A 183 -2.24 6.09 9.02
C THR A 183 -0.84 5.60 8.62
N GLY A 184 -0.51 5.63 7.35
CA GLY A 184 0.72 5.06 6.80
C GLY A 184 1.98 5.75 7.30
N MET A 185 3.02 4.98 7.55
CA MET A 185 4.30 5.46 8.10
C MET A 185 5.49 4.91 7.32
N THR A 186 6.52 5.73 7.15
CA THR A 186 7.80 5.29 6.58
C THR A 186 8.96 6.10 7.14
N PHE A 187 10.18 5.54 7.05
CA PHE A 187 11.41 6.28 7.29
C PHE A 187 12.03 6.77 5.97
N VAL A 188 12.80 7.86 6.06
CA VAL A 188 13.61 8.39 4.95
C VAL A 188 14.99 8.74 5.51
N ASN A 189 16.06 8.24 4.88
CA ASN A 189 17.44 8.54 5.26
C ASN A 189 17.74 8.37 6.76
N GLY A 190 17.45 7.19 7.31
CA GLY A 190 17.67 6.87 8.72
C GLY A 190 16.36 6.68 9.49
N LYS A 191 16.46 6.62 10.82
CA LYS A 191 15.34 6.29 11.72
C LYS A 191 14.91 7.45 12.62
N ASP A 192 15.56 8.61 12.48
CA ASP A 192 15.28 9.77 13.33
C ASP A 192 13.96 10.46 12.98
N LYS A 193 13.41 10.24 11.77
CA LYS A 193 12.18 10.88 11.29
C LYS A 193 11.21 9.88 10.70
N ILE A 194 9.97 9.95 11.16
CA ILE A 194 8.84 9.22 10.60
C ILE A 194 8.04 10.18 9.71
N TYR A 195 7.81 9.78 8.47
CA TYR A 195 6.88 10.44 7.56
C TYR A 195 5.55 9.72 7.64
N LEU A 196 4.52 10.45 8.01
CA LEU A 196 3.21 9.94 8.39
C LEU A 196 2.12 10.55 7.53
N THR A 197 1.27 9.75 6.88
CA THR A 197 0.10 10.27 6.16
C THR A 197 -1.03 10.60 7.12
N VAL A 198 -1.65 11.77 6.93
CA VAL A 198 -2.80 12.24 7.72
C VAL A 198 -3.97 12.50 6.78
N ILE A 199 -4.98 11.63 6.84
CA ILE A 199 -6.12 11.64 5.91
C ILE A 199 -6.96 12.91 6.08
N GLY A 200 -7.22 13.30 7.32
CA GLY A 200 -8.09 14.46 7.62
C GLY A 200 -7.58 15.77 7.06
N ASP A 201 -6.26 15.91 6.92
CA ASP A 201 -5.61 17.14 6.47
C ASP A 201 -5.07 17.05 5.04
N ASN A 202 -5.21 15.91 4.37
CA ASN A 202 -4.58 15.62 3.07
C ASN A 202 -3.07 15.89 3.06
N SER A 203 -2.38 15.56 4.15
CA SER A 203 -1.00 15.97 4.40
C SER A 203 -0.09 14.81 4.77
N VAL A 204 1.21 15.05 4.70
CA VAL A 204 2.27 14.26 5.30
C VAL A 204 2.87 15.05 6.46
N TYR A 205 2.95 14.43 7.61
CA TYR A 205 3.61 14.96 8.81
C TYR A 205 4.99 14.33 8.96
N VAL A 206 5.98 15.14 9.30
CA VAL A 206 7.33 14.69 9.65
C VAL A 206 7.46 14.75 11.16
N VAL A 207 7.61 13.59 11.77
CA VAL A 207 7.71 13.43 13.22
C VAL A 207 9.14 13.09 13.57
N ASP A 208 9.77 13.93 14.37
CA ASP A 208 11.10 13.67 14.93
C ASP A 208 10.98 12.70 16.11
N THR A 209 11.64 11.55 16.02
CA THR A 209 11.51 10.46 17.00
C THR A 209 12.21 10.76 18.32
N LYS A 210 13.23 11.63 18.31
CA LYS A 210 14.01 12.02 19.50
C LYS A 210 13.29 13.09 20.31
N SER A 211 12.90 14.19 19.65
CA SER A 211 12.14 15.26 20.30
C SER A 211 10.66 14.90 20.54
N LYS A 212 10.16 13.85 19.87
CA LYS A 212 8.77 13.37 19.94
C LYS A 212 7.75 14.44 19.52
N LYS A 213 8.09 15.22 18.49
CA LYS A 213 7.28 16.32 18.00
C LYS A 213 7.15 16.30 16.49
N VAL A 214 6.06 16.88 16.00
CA VAL A 214 5.95 17.24 14.58
C VAL A 214 6.94 18.35 14.28
N GLU A 215 7.86 18.09 13.37
CA GLU A 215 8.85 19.06 12.90
C GLU A 215 8.32 19.85 11.72
N LYS A 216 7.56 19.19 10.84
CA LYS A 216 7.11 19.77 9.59
C LYS A 216 5.83 19.08 9.11
N THR A 217 5.00 19.82 8.38
CA THR A 217 3.85 19.29 7.63
C THR A 217 3.85 19.83 6.21
N PHE A 218 3.35 19.06 5.26
CA PHE A 218 3.17 19.50 3.88
C PHE A 218 2.06 18.70 3.19
N PRO A 219 1.43 19.26 2.13
CA PRO A 219 0.40 18.57 1.38
C PRO A 219 0.91 17.25 0.78
N SER A 220 0.09 16.21 0.80
CA SER A 220 0.39 14.92 0.16
C SER A 220 0.38 15.00 -1.38
N GLY A 221 -0.18 16.06 -1.94
CA GLY A 221 -0.37 16.22 -3.39
C GLY A 221 -1.60 15.53 -3.96
N GLY A 222 -2.43 14.90 -3.10
CA GLY A 222 -3.68 14.27 -3.46
C GLY A 222 -4.66 14.20 -2.28
N ASP A 223 -5.86 13.66 -2.51
CA ASP A 223 -6.92 13.55 -1.52
C ASP A 223 -6.93 12.18 -0.83
N GLN A 224 -7.09 12.19 0.49
CA GLN A 224 -7.10 11.01 1.35
C GLN A 224 -5.82 10.16 1.22
N PRO A 225 -4.66 10.69 1.61
CA PRO A 225 -3.42 9.92 1.66
C PRO A 225 -3.54 8.82 2.73
N VAL A 226 -3.49 7.56 2.32
CA VAL A 226 -3.67 6.41 3.23
C VAL A 226 -2.34 5.77 3.56
N ASN A 227 -1.50 5.54 2.56
CA ASN A 227 -0.23 4.85 2.78
C ASN A 227 0.93 5.55 2.10
N ILE A 228 2.13 5.31 2.58
CA ILE A 228 3.37 5.97 2.14
C ILE A 228 4.53 4.98 2.17
N THR A 229 5.39 5.07 1.17
CA THR A 229 6.67 4.36 1.13
C THR A 229 7.77 5.29 0.64
N SER A 230 9.02 4.86 0.72
CA SER A 230 10.18 5.65 0.31
C SER A 230 11.24 4.78 -0.36
N ASP A 231 12.01 5.38 -1.25
CA ASP A 231 13.26 4.81 -1.79
C ASP A 231 14.51 5.31 -1.04
N GLY A 232 14.32 5.99 0.09
CA GLY A 232 15.38 6.62 0.88
C GLY A 232 15.65 8.09 0.49
N GLN A 233 15.10 8.60 -0.61
CA GLN A 233 15.26 9.98 -1.07
C GLN A 233 13.91 10.65 -1.36
N ARG A 234 12.99 9.90 -1.97
CA ARG A 234 11.64 10.34 -2.35
C ARG A 234 10.60 9.65 -1.50
N LEU A 235 9.47 10.29 -1.41
CA LEU A 235 8.24 9.75 -0.81
C LEU A 235 7.27 9.40 -1.93
N PHE A 236 6.59 8.28 -1.78
CA PHE A 236 5.52 7.83 -2.67
C PHE A 236 4.27 7.64 -1.84
N VAL A 237 3.24 8.41 -2.14
CA VAL A 237 2.00 8.46 -1.33
C VAL A 237 0.82 7.95 -2.15
N ALA A 238 0.12 6.94 -1.63
CA ALA A 238 -1.13 6.46 -2.20
C ALA A 238 -2.30 7.32 -1.68
N ASN A 239 -2.99 8.02 -2.59
CA ASN A 239 -4.09 8.92 -2.28
C ASN A 239 -5.41 8.27 -2.72
N GLN A 240 -6.16 7.75 -1.76
CA GLN A 240 -7.30 6.87 -1.99
C GLN A 240 -8.43 7.54 -2.77
N LYS A 241 -8.81 8.76 -2.40
CA LYS A 241 -9.93 9.46 -3.03
C LYS A 241 -9.57 10.00 -4.40
N SER A 242 -8.34 10.48 -4.58
CA SER A 242 -7.88 10.94 -5.90
C SER A 242 -7.59 9.81 -6.87
N GLY A 243 -7.36 8.57 -6.40
CA GLY A 243 -6.89 7.46 -7.24
C GLY A 243 -5.53 7.77 -7.87
N THR A 244 -4.60 8.31 -7.07
CA THR A 244 -3.27 8.71 -7.54
C THR A 244 -2.16 8.22 -6.62
N VAL A 245 -0.98 8.03 -7.17
CA VAL A 245 0.28 8.01 -6.43
C VAL A 245 0.98 9.34 -6.65
N THR A 246 1.32 10.05 -5.57
CA THR A 246 2.13 11.26 -5.66
C THR A 246 3.57 10.98 -5.24
N VAL A 247 4.50 11.61 -5.96
CA VAL A 247 5.93 11.58 -5.71
C VAL A 247 6.34 12.92 -5.12
N LEU A 248 6.93 12.90 -3.94
CA LEU A 248 7.41 14.08 -3.23
C LEU A 248 8.90 13.93 -2.93
N ASP A 249 9.63 15.01 -2.84
CA ASP A 249 10.93 14.99 -2.19
C ASP A 249 10.76 14.95 -0.64
N SER A 250 11.83 14.72 0.10
CA SER A 250 11.81 14.67 1.57
C SER A 250 11.43 16.02 2.22
N ASN A 251 11.43 17.10 1.45
CA ASN A 251 11.01 18.43 1.88
C ASN A 251 9.53 18.71 1.59
N GLY A 252 8.83 17.79 0.92
CA GLY A 252 7.41 17.90 0.59
C GLY A 252 7.12 18.61 -0.72
N LYS A 253 8.14 18.86 -1.56
CA LYS A 253 7.92 19.40 -2.91
C LYS A 253 7.34 18.30 -3.80
N LEU A 254 6.18 18.56 -4.40
CA LEU A 254 5.57 17.67 -5.37
C LEU A 254 6.44 17.59 -6.64
N ILE A 255 6.87 16.38 -6.98
CA ILE A 255 7.62 16.06 -8.19
C ILE A 255 6.67 15.60 -9.30
N LYS A 256 5.76 14.69 -8.96
CA LYS A 256 4.82 14.10 -9.92
C LYS A 256 3.53 13.64 -9.24
N SER A 257 2.41 13.74 -9.94
CA SER A 257 1.17 13.03 -9.62
C SER A 257 0.88 12.04 -10.74
N ILE A 258 0.66 10.78 -10.39
CA ILE A 258 0.52 9.65 -11.31
C ILE A 258 -0.88 9.08 -11.12
N PRO A 259 -1.76 9.14 -12.12
CA PRO A 259 -3.06 8.47 -12.07
C PRO A 259 -2.88 6.95 -11.96
N THR A 260 -3.68 6.33 -11.09
CA THR A 260 -3.76 4.87 -10.89
C THR A 260 -5.21 4.43 -10.99
N GLY A 261 -5.53 3.23 -10.56
CA GLY A 261 -6.92 2.80 -10.39
C GLY A 261 -7.59 3.50 -9.21
N ALA A 262 -8.92 3.57 -9.23
CA ALA A 262 -9.68 4.16 -8.14
C ALA A 262 -9.47 3.41 -6.82
N GLY A 263 -9.32 4.17 -5.73
CA GLY A 263 -9.10 3.63 -4.40
C GLY A 263 -7.67 3.20 -4.12
N ALA A 264 -6.66 3.94 -4.62
CA ALA A 264 -5.24 3.72 -4.31
C ALA A 264 -5.01 3.72 -2.80
N ILE A 265 -4.69 2.58 -2.21
CA ILE A 265 -4.59 2.42 -0.75
C ILE A 265 -3.27 1.79 -0.30
N GLY A 266 -2.82 0.73 -0.94
CA GLY A 266 -1.53 0.10 -0.65
C GLY A 266 -0.46 0.61 -1.62
N ILE A 267 0.76 0.79 -1.14
CA ILE A 267 1.90 1.17 -1.98
C ILE A 267 3.17 0.48 -1.50
N ALA A 268 3.98 0.01 -2.43
CA ALA A 268 5.29 -0.54 -2.16
C ALA A 268 6.30 -0.09 -3.22
N TYR A 269 7.54 0.12 -2.78
CA TYR A 269 8.69 0.35 -3.65
C TYR A 269 9.54 -0.92 -3.77
N ASP A 270 9.87 -1.26 -4.98
CA ASP A 270 10.77 -2.34 -5.36
C ASP A 270 12.13 -1.75 -5.76
N ALA A 271 13.12 -1.94 -4.90
CA ALA A 271 14.47 -1.45 -5.15
C ALA A 271 15.24 -2.30 -6.17
N VAL A 272 14.84 -3.56 -6.40
CA VAL A 272 15.50 -4.47 -7.35
C VAL A 272 15.15 -4.09 -8.78
N LYS A 273 13.86 -3.88 -9.07
CA LYS A 273 13.35 -3.56 -10.41
C LYS A 273 13.12 -2.05 -10.60
N ASN A 274 13.32 -1.24 -9.56
CA ASN A 274 13.02 0.19 -9.52
C ASN A 274 11.58 0.50 -9.95
N ARG A 275 10.61 -0.13 -9.26
CA ARG A 275 9.18 -0.03 -9.55
C ARG A 275 8.39 0.36 -8.31
N LEU A 276 7.20 0.93 -8.56
CA LEU A 276 6.18 1.12 -7.55
C LEU A 276 4.98 0.24 -7.89
N TYR A 277 4.34 -0.30 -6.87
CA TYR A 277 3.10 -1.04 -6.98
C TYR A 277 2.03 -0.35 -6.14
N SER A 278 0.92 0.05 -6.78
CA SER A 278 -0.23 0.66 -6.09
C SER A 278 -1.43 -0.27 -6.11
N ALA A 279 -1.85 -0.73 -4.94
CA ALA A 279 -3.08 -1.51 -4.80
C ALA A 279 -4.31 -0.60 -4.84
N ASN A 280 -5.21 -0.83 -5.80
CA ASN A 280 -6.37 0.01 -6.08
C ASN A 280 -7.65 -0.73 -5.68
N ARG A 281 -8.13 -0.45 -4.48
CA ARG A 281 -9.21 -1.22 -3.84
C ARG A 281 -10.51 -1.23 -4.62
N GLN A 282 -10.89 -0.12 -5.26
CA GLN A 282 -12.19 0.00 -5.91
C GLN A 282 -12.20 -0.65 -7.30
N THR A 283 -11.09 -0.61 -8.03
CA THR A 283 -10.96 -1.23 -9.36
C THR A 283 -10.57 -2.69 -9.32
N GLY A 284 -10.06 -3.21 -8.20
CA GLY A 284 -9.57 -4.59 -8.12
C GLY A 284 -8.24 -4.80 -8.84
N THR A 285 -7.49 -3.72 -9.07
CA THR A 285 -6.23 -3.75 -9.83
C THR A 285 -5.04 -3.36 -8.98
N THR A 286 -3.85 -3.70 -9.47
CA THR A 286 -2.59 -3.17 -8.98
C THR A 286 -1.87 -2.47 -10.12
N THR A 287 -1.69 -1.15 -10.01
CA THR A 287 -0.96 -0.35 -10.99
C THR A 287 0.54 -0.47 -10.72
N ILE A 288 1.31 -0.70 -11.78
CA ILE A 288 2.76 -0.85 -11.77
C ILE A 288 3.36 0.36 -12.46
N ILE A 289 4.28 1.03 -11.78
CA ILE A 289 4.87 2.29 -12.21
C ILE A 289 6.39 2.15 -12.25
N ASP A 290 7.02 2.61 -13.31
CA ASP A 290 8.47 2.80 -13.35
C ASP A 290 8.85 3.97 -12.42
N ALA A 291 9.64 3.71 -11.37
CA ALA A 291 9.97 4.71 -10.37
C ALA A 291 11.01 5.75 -10.85
N LYS A 292 11.61 5.57 -12.05
CA LYS A 292 12.54 6.52 -12.66
C LYS A 292 11.83 7.48 -13.59
N THR A 293 10.96 6.96 -14.47
CA THR A 293 10.23 7.77 -15.49
C THR A 293 8.89 8.26 -15.00
N TYR A 294 8.33 7.61 -13.94
CA TYR A 294 6.97 7.83 -13.40
C TYR A 294 5.86 7.46 -14.40
N GLU A 295 6.16 6.59 -15.34
CA GLU A 295 5.20 6.07 -16.29
C GLU A 295 4.51 4.83 -15.73
N VAL A 296 3.21 4.70 -15.99
CA VAL A 296 2.48 3.46 -15.72
C VAL A 296 2.89 2.44 -16.77
N ILE A 297 3.51 1.34 -16.31
CA ILE A 297 4.02 0.27 -17.18
C ILE A 297 3.15 -0.99 -17.13
N GLY A 298 2.14 -1.02 -16.27
CA GLY A 298 1.18 -2.12 -16.18
C GLY A 298 0.05 -1.82 -15.20
N ASP A 299 -1.07 -2.52 -15.38
CA ASP A 299 -2.22 -2.52 -14.48
C ASP A 299 -2.84 -3.93 -14.47
N ALA A 300 -2.59 -4.68 -13.40
CA ALA A 300 -2.96 -6.08 -13.29
C ALA A 300 -4.21 -6.25 -12.43
N HIS A 301 -5.20 -7.04 -12.87
CA HIS A 301 -6.31 -7.46 -12.02
C HIS A 301 -5.82 -8.48 -10.99
N THR A 302 -5.76 -8.09 -9.71
CA THR A 302 -5.16 -8.92 -8.66
C THR A 302 -6.18 -9.55 -7.72
N GLY A 303 -7.37 -8.98 -7.60
CA GLY A 303 -8.42 -9.53 -6.74
C GLY A 303 -9.55 -8.55 -6.49
N SER A 304 -10.43 -8.86 -5.55
CA SER A 304 -11.64 -8.05 -5.33
C SER A 304 -11.36 -6.68 -4.72
N HIS A 305 -10.61 -6.65 -3.64
CA HIS A 305 -10.23 -5.43 -2.91
C HIS A 305 -8.73 -5.47 -2.58
N PRO A 306 -7.83 -5.21 -3.55
CA PRO A 306 -6.41 -5.07 -3.26
C PRO A 306 -6.20 -4.06 -2.14
N ASN A 307 -5.51 -4.48 -1.07
CA ASN A 307 -5.39 -3.70 0.14
C ASN A 307 -3.95 -3.32 0.47
N HIS A 308 -3.05 -4.26 0.29
CA HIS A 308 -1.64 -4.12 0.66
C HIS A 308 -0.76 -4.77 -0.40
N VAL A 309 0.42 -4.22 -0.61
CA VAL A 309 1.47 -4.80 -1.45
C VAL A 309 2.74 -4.96 -0.63
N LYS A 310 3.32 -6.14 -0.68
CA LYS A 310 4.64 -6.39 -0.12
C LYS A 310 5.59 -6.90 -1.20
N VAL A 311 6.77 -6.31 -1.28
CA VAL A 311 7.82 -6.71 -2.22
C VAL A 311 8.89 -7.51 -1.47
N ASP A 312 9.32 -8.61 -2.04
CA ASP A 312 10.49 -9.33 -1.58
C ASP A 312 11.75 -8.53 -1.93
N PRO A 313 12.52 -8.08 -0.94
CA PRO A 313 13.67 -7.21 -1.17
C PRO A 313 14.82 -7.89 -1.93
N ASN A 314 14.83 -9.22 -2.04
CA ASN A 314 15.87 -9.98 -2.72
C ASN A 314 15.55 -10.22 -4.20
N SER A 315 14.29 -10.53 -4.51
CA SER A 315 13.85 -10.89 -5.86
C SER A 315 13.11 -9.81 -6.61
N GLY A 316 12.57 -8.81 -5.91
CA GLY A 316 11.65 -7.82 -6.49
C GLY A 316 10.28 -8.43 -6.86
N THR A 317 9.95 -9.61 -6.33
CA THR A 317 8.63 -10.20 -6.49
C THR A 317 7.62 -9.48 -5.61
N ALA A 318 6.52 -9.01 -6.20
CA ALA A 318 5.48 -8.34 -5.45
C ALA A 318 4.33 -9.30 -5.10
N PHE A 319 3.84 -9.19 -3.86
CA PHE A 319 2.70 -9.94 -3.34
C PHE A 319 1.60 -8.97 -2.94
N VAL A 320 0.44 -9.13 -3.56
CA VAL A 320 -0.74 -8.28 -3.33
C VAL A 320 -1.73 -9.03 -2.45
N ILE A 321 -2.13 -8.40 -1.37
CA ILE A 321 -3.13 -8.94 -0.44
C ILE A 321 -4.48 -8.37 -0.82
N ASN A 322 -5.40 -9.24 -1.21
CA ASN A 322 -6.73 -8.87 -1.70
C ASN A 322 -7.78 -9.25 -0.65
N LYS A 323 -8.38 -8.24 -0.07
CA LYS A 323 -9.45 -8.43 0.89
C LYS A 323 -10.75 -8.83 0.20
N ALA A 324 -11.54 -9.68 0.84
CA ALA A 324 -12.88 -9.98 0.36
C ALA A 324 -13.80 -8.74 0.43
N LYS A 325 -14.69 -8.61 -0.55
CA LYS A 325 -15.84 -7.69 -0.49
C LYS A 325 -16.75 -8.14 0.62
N GLY A 326 -16.74 -7.44 1.75
CA GLY A 326 -17.63 -7.74 2.88
C GLY A 326 -18.94 -7.00 2.73
N GLY A 327 -20.05 -7.71 2.92
CA GLY A 327 -21.37 -7.14 3.15
C GLY A 327 -21.91 -7.55 4.52
N ARG A 328 -22.89 -6.84 5.06
CA ARG A 328 -23.70 -7.40 6.16
C ARG A 328 -24.53 -8.54 5.56
N PRO A 329 -24.54 -9.75 6.17
CA PRO A 329 -25.50 -10.76 5.82
C PRO A 329 -26.90 -10.15 5.89
N VAL A 330 -27.68 -10.32 4.84
CA VAL A 330 -29.10 -9.94 4.82
C VAL A 330 -29.87 -11.19 5.19
N GLU A 331 -30.73 -11.11 6.20
CA GLU A 331 -31.52 -12.23 6.65
C GLU A 331 -32.38 -12.78 5.49
N GLY A 332 -32.36 -14.10 5.30
CA GLY A 332 -33.09 -14.77 4.22
C GLY A 332 -32.39 -14.72 2.83
N GLN A 333 -31.24 -14.08 2.70
CA GLN A 333 -30.47 -14.10 1.46
C GLN A 333 -29.24 -15.02 1.53
N PRO A 334 -28.89 -15.71 0.42
CA PRO A 334 -27.65 -16.50 0.38
C PRO A 334 -26.43 -15.64 0.65
N VAL A 335 -25.49 -16.17 1.42
CA VAL A 335 -24.20 -15.53 1.61
C VAL A 335 -23.41 -15.60 0.31
N VAL A 336 -23.12 -14.45 -0.28
CA VAL A 336 -22.25 -14.38 -1.46
C VAL A 336 -20.80 -14.54 -1.01
N VAL A 337 -20.18 -15.64 -1.43
CA VAL A 337 -18.74 -15.87 -1.22
C VAL A 337 -17.96 -15.14 -2.31
N ASP A 338 -17.09 -14.22 -1.90
CA ASP A 338 -16.18 -13.55 -2.82
C ASP A 338 -14.98 -14.46 -3.13
N THR A 339 -15.01 -15.13 -4.27
CA THR A 339 -13.96 -16.06 -4.69
C THR A 339 -12.64 -15.39 -5.05
N ASN A 340 -12.68 -14.08 -5.38
CA ASN A 340 -11.50 -13.26 -5.70
C ASN A 340 -10.99 -12.43 -4.52
N GLY A 341 -11.63 -12.58 -3.36
CA GLY A 341 -11.24 -11.95 -2.12
C GLY A 341 -10.58 -12.92 -1.15
N ASP A 342 -9.96 -12.38 -0.11
CA ASP A 342 -9.15 -13.12 0.86
C ASP A 342 -8.05 -13.95 0.18
N THR A 343 -7.40 -13.36 -0.83
CA THR A 343 -6.34 -13.98 -1.64
C THR A 343 -5.03 -13.23 -1.52
N ILE A 344 -3.94 -13.93 -1.84
CA ILE A 344 -2.63 -13.38 -2.13
C ILE A 344 -2.32 -13.60 -3.61
N THR A 345 -1.87 -12.55 -4.30
CA THR A 345 -1.55 -12.59 -5.72
C THR A 345 -0.09 -12.23 -5.92
N LYS A 346 0.64 -13.06 -6.68
CA LYS A 346 2.05 -12.90 -7.03
C LYS A 346 2.18 -12.20 -8.37
N LEU A 347 3.01 -11.16 -8.42
CA LEU A 347 3.40 -10.40 -9.62
C LEU A 347 4.91 -10.46 -9.79
N ASN A 348 5.37 -10.68 -11.00
CA ASN A 348 6.80 -10.72 -11.35
C ASN A 348 7.28 -9.46 -12.05
#